data_1221a67c979de73d9a6ab8c97d138d46
#
_entry.id   1221a67c979de73d9a6ab8c97d138d46
#
_cell.length_a   1.000
_cell.length_b   1.000
_cell.length_c   1.000
_cell.angle_alpha   90.00
_cell.angle_beta   90.00
_cell.angle_gamma   90.00
#
_symmetry.space_group_name_H-M   'P 1'
#
loop_
_entity.id
_entity.type
_entity.pdbx_description
1 polymer ?
#
loop_
_entity_poly.entity_id
_entity_poly.type
_entity_poly.pdbx_seq_one_letter_code
_entity_poly.pdbx_strand_id
1 'polypeptide(L)'
;MRAEVLDGEIEALGPWFHNLHLPDGRQTAPDHALGDFPTFKWEEISQHIPADLTGWRVLDIGCNAGFYTFKLAERGAQVTAIDSDPLYLGQARWAAEQFDFGNRVEFREMQIYDLIRTDDTFDLIWFMGVLYHLRHPLLALDIVRRKARKLMVLQTLSMPGEETTSLPQDITLGERDRMLDPAWPKMAFIERKLRRDITNWWAPNRACVEAMVRASGFAVKGKIADETYLCEAAHQLPEIETQMIDAELRAATGT
;
A
#
# COMPACT_ATOMS: atom_id res chain seq x y z
N MET A 1 31.48 21.44 -6.44
CA MET A 1 31.58 20.44 -7.56
C MET A 1 30.73 19.19 -7.31
N ARG A 2 31.00 18.27 -6.34
CA ARG A 2 30.10 17.11 -6.08
C ARG A 2 28.73 17.54 -5.56
N ALA A 3 28.69 18.57 -4.74
CA ALA A 3 27.46 19.15 -4.19
C ALA A 3 26.54 19.74 -5.27
N GLU A 4 27.06 20.52 -6.17
CA GLU A 4 26.33 21.15 -7.28
C GLU A 4 25.83 20.11 -8.29
N VAL A 5 26.57 18.99 -8.46
CA VAL A 5 26.17 17.88 -9.32
C VAL A 5 24.91 17.21 -8.75
N LEU A 6 24.87 16.91 -7.43
CA LEU A 6 23.71 16.28 -6.80
C LEU A 6 22.48 17.19 -6.81
N ASP A 7 22.62 18.50 -6.59
CA ASP A 7 21.50 19.44 -6.68
C ASP A 7 20.92 19.46 -8.10
N GLY A 8 21.79 19.45 -9.13
CA GLY A 8 21.34 19.34 -10.51
C GLY A 8 20.67 18.02 -10.85
N GLU A 9 21.11 16.91 -10.26
CA GLU A 9 20.48 15.59 -10.42
C GLU A 9 19.11 15.54 -9.75
N ILE A 10 18.96 16.08 -8.53
CA ILE A 10 17.68 16.18 -7.81
C ILE A 10 16.68 16.98 -8.65
N GLU A 11 17.09 18.13 -9.19
CA GLU A 11 16.24 18.97 -10.04
C GLU A 11 15.84 18.24 -11.34
N ALA A 12 16.78 17.60 -12.01
CA ALA A 12 16.54 16.88 -13.26
C ALA A 12 15.62 15.67 -13.12
N LEU A 13 15.62 15.01 -11.95
CA LEU A 13 14.75 13.87 -11.63
C LEU A 13 13.37 14.30 -11.11
N GLY A 14 13.15 15.59 -10.86
CA GLY A 14 11.84 16.08 -10.38
C GLY A 14 10.72 15.91 -11.41
N PRO A 15 9.45 16.12 -10.97
CA PRO A 15 9.06 16.51 -9.62
C PRO A 15 9.08 15.34 -8.63
N TRP A 16 9.45 15.60 -7.38
CA TRP A 16 9.47 14.61 -6.30
C TRP A 16 8.18 14.65 -5.49
N PHE A 17 7.58 13.49 -5.28
CA PHE A 17 6.43 13.35 -4.38
C PHE A 17 6.85 12.96 -2.96
N HIS A 18 7.91 12.17 -2.80
CA HIS A 18 8.50 11.89 -1.49
C HIS A 18 9.65 12.87 -1.21
N ASN A 19 9.65 13.47 -0.02
CA ASN A 19 10.81 14.18 0.49
C ASN A 19 11.78 13.17 1.13
N LEU A 20 12.87 12.88 0.43
CA LEU A 20 13.94 12.02 0.93
C LEU A 20 15.01 12.88 1.60
N HIS A 21 15.41 12.48 2.81
CA HIS A 21 16.56 13.07 3.50
C HIS A 21 17.81 12.25 3.16
N LEU A 22 18.65 12.78 2.30
CA LEU A 22 19.86 12.11 1.84
C LEU A 22 20.95 12.11 2.94
N PRO A 23 21.90 11.16 2.91
CA PRO A 23 22.96 11.06 3.92
C PRO A 23 23.85 12.29 4.07
N ASP A 24 23.92 13.12 3.04
CA ASP A 24 24.69 14.37 3.04
C ASP A 24 23.90 15.59 3.55
N GLY A 25 22.66 15.38 4.00
CA GLY A 25 21.77 16.39 4.56
C GLY A 25 20.87 17.10 3.55
N ARG A 26 20.93 16.75 2.26
CA ARG A 26 20.00 17.28 1.25
C ARG A 26 18.64 16.64 1.35
N GLN A 27 17.66 17.35 0.79
CA GLN A 27 16.28 16.89 0.68
C GLN A 27 15.82 16.97 -0.77
N THR A 28 15.01 16.00 -1.19
CA THR A 28 14.51 15.96 -2.59
C THR A 28 13.29 16.85 -2.82
N ALA A 29 12.49 17.12 -1.77
CA ALA A 29 11.29 17.97 -1.84
C ALA A 29 11.08 18.76 -0.53
N PRO A 30 12.02 19.66 -0.13
CA PRO A 30 11.94 20.39 1.14
C PRO A 30 10.69 21.28 1.26
N ASP A 31 10.18 21.78 0.12
CA ASP A 31 9.00 22.65 0.05
C ASP A 31 7.72 21.88 -0.32
N HIS A 32 7.66 20.58 0.02
CA HIS A 32 6.50 19.75 -0.29
C HIS A 32 5.22 20.31 0.37
N ALA A 33 4.10 20.35 -0.39
CA ALA A 33 2.83 20.96 0.06
C ALA A 33 2.22 20.30 1.31
N LEU A 34 2.62 19.07 1.66
CA LEU A 34 2.20 18.34 2.86
C LEU A 34 3.26 18.39 3.98
N GLY A 35 4.24 19.29 3.89
CA GLY A 35 5.38 19.35 4.82
C GLY A 35 6.41 18.25 4.53
N ASP A 36 7.07 17.73 5.56
CA ASP A 36 8.07 16.66 5.41
C ASP A 36 7.38 15.30 5.13
N PHE A 37 6.83 15.19 3.94
CA PHE A 37 6.08 14.00 3.52
C PHE A 37 7.01 12.97 2.85
N PRO A 38 6.94 11.69 3.28
CA PRO A 38 6.01 11.08 4.24
C PRO A 38 6.62 10.78 5.62
N THR A 39 7.64 11.50 6.08
CA THR A 39 8.35 11.26 7.35
C THR A 39 7.39 11.18 8.54
N PHE A 40 6.48 12.14 8.68
CA PHE A 40 5.52 12.15 9.79
C PHE A 40 4.60 10.92 9.80
N LYS A 41 4.22 10.41 8.61
CA LYS A 41 3.44 9.15 8.51
C LYS A 41 4.26 7.95 8.97
N TRP A 42 5.54 7.90 8.59
CA TRP A 42 6.42 6.83 9.04
C TRP A 42 6.58 6.82 10.56
N GLU A 43 6.78 7.96 11.18
CA GLU A 43 6.92 8.10 12.63
C GLU A 43 5.68 7.56 13.37
N GLU A 44 4.48 7.87 12.87
CA GLU A 44 3.23 7.39 13.43
C GLU A 44 3.04 5.88 13.23
N ILE A 45 3.31 5.35 12.03
CA ILE A 45 2.98 3.97 11.66
C ILE A 45 4.06 2.98 12.11
N SER A 46 5.31 3.38 12.09
CA SER A 46 6.46 2.48 12.26
C SER A 46 6.55 1.83 13.64
N GLN A 47 5.90 2.41 14.66
CA GLN A 47 5.83 1.84 16.02
C GLN A 47 4.92 0.58 16.10
N HIS A 48 4.09 0.34 15.07
CA HIS A 48 3.15 -0.78 15.01
C HIS A 48 3.71 -2.02 14.30
N ILE A 49 4.92 -1.94 13.77
CA ILE A 49 5.64 -3.06 13.16
C ILE A 49 6.96 -3.31 13.93
N PRO A 50 7.57 -4.50 13.81
CA PRO A 50 8.83 -4.79 14.50
C PRO A 50 9.90 -3.75 14.18
N ALA A 51 10.64 -3.31 15.20
CA ALA A 51 11.75 -2.37 15.04
C ALA A 51 12.94 -3.02 14.31
N ASP A 52 13.15 -4.32 14.49
CA ASP A 52 14.12 -5.13 13.77
C ASP A 52 13.40 -6.06 12.79
N LEU A 53 13.71 -5.90 11.50
CA LEU A 53 13.19 -6.70 10.40
C LEU A 53 14.29 -7.57 9.76
N THR A 54 15.40 -7.81 10.48
CA THR A 54 16.47 -8.70 10.02
C THR A 54 15.91 -10.07 9.66
N GLY A 55 16.20 -10.53 8.45
CA GLY A 55 15.71 -11.80 7.93
C GLY A 55 14.26 -11.76 7.39
N TRP A 56 13.57 -10.62 7.48
CA TRP A 56 12.25 -10.46 6.87
C TRP A 56 12.36 -10.09 5.40
N ARG A 57 11.50 -10.70 4.59
CA ARG A 57 11.25 -10.27 3.22
C ARG A 57 10.06 -9.31 3.23
N VAL A 58 10.24 -8.14 2.66
CA VAL A 58 9.21 -7.09 2.61
C VAL A 58 8.90 -6.73 1.17
N LEU A 59 7.60 -6.58 0.86
CA LEU A 59 7.13 -6.02 -0.41
C LEU A 59 6.62 -4.61 -0.16
N ASP A 60 7.18 -3.63 -0.88
CA ASP A 60 6.69 -2.25 -0.91
C ASP A 60 5.96 -2.02 -2.24
N ILE A 61 4.63 -1.83 -2.17
CA ILE A 61 3.76 -1.71 -3.33
C ILE A 61 3.46 -0.24 -3.60
N GLY A 62 3.79 0.24 -4.81
CA GLY A 62 3.71 1.65 -5.17
C GLY A 62 4.78 2.44 -4.44
N CYS A 63 6.02 1.99 -4.55
CA CYS A 63 7.13 2.50 -3.75
C CYS A 63 7.49 3.97 -4.01
N ASN A 64 7.01 4.55 -5.12
CA ASN A 64 7.34 5.91 -5.53
C ASN A 64 8.86 6.12 -5.53
N ALA A 65 9.37 7.23 -4.98
CA ALA A 65 10.80 7.50 -4.85
C ALA A 65 11.54 6.66 -3.77
N GLY A 66 10.88 5.65 -3.17
CA GLY A 66 11.52 4.67 -2.30
C GLY A 66 11.58 5.02 -0.82
N PHE A 67 10.89 6.06 -0.34
CA PHE A 67 10.97 6.48 1.07
C PHE A 67 10.74 5.31 2.05
N TYR A 68 9.59 4.62 1.94
CA TYR A 68 9.28 3.50 2.82
C TYR A 68 10.20 2.30 2.58
N THR A 69 10.58 2.05 1.33
CA THR A 69 11.57 1.03 0.96
C THR A 69 12.86 1.20 1.78
N PHE A 70 13.39 2.43 1.83
CA PHE A 70 14.63 2.72 2.57
C PHE A 70 14.44 2.59 4.08
N LYS A 71 13.32 3.09 4.62
CA LYS A 71 13.01 2.97 6.05
C LYS A 71 12.86 1.52 6.51
N LEU A 72 12.33 0.65 5.68
CA LEU A 72 12.21 -0.79 5.94
C LEU A 72 13.58 -1.48 5.84
N ALA A 73 14.40 -1.09 4.85
CA ALA A 73 15.77 -1.59 4.70
C ALA A 73 16.69 -1.12 5.84
N GLU A 74 16.53 0.09 6.38
CA GLU A 74 17.21 0.58 7.59
C GLU A 74 16.94 -0.33 8.81
N ARG A 75 15.75 -0.94 8.90
CA ARG A 75 15.39 -1.93 9.92
C ARG A 75 15.92 -3.36 9.65
N GLY A 76 16.73 -3.55 8.61
CA GLY A 76 17.36 -4.83 8.27
C GLY A 76 16.59 -5.72 7.30
N ALA A 77 15.45 -5.27 6.76
CA ALA A 77 14.66 -6.03 5.82
C ALA A 77 15.36 -6.23 4.45
N GLN A 78 15.02 -7.35 3.80
CA GLN A 78 15.20 -7.52 2.36
C GLN A 78 13.93 -7.01 1.66
N VAL A 79 14.02 -5.89 0.94
CA VAL A 79 12.87 -5.20 0.37
C VAL A 79 12.81 -5.37 -1.13
N THR A 80 11.72 -5.93 -1.62
CA THR A 80 11.32 -5.85 -3.04
C THR A 80 10.33 -4.69 -3.16
N ALA A 81 10.69 -3.68 -3.92
CA ALA A 81 9.88 -2.48 -4.14
C ALA A 81 9.35 -2.48 -5.57
N ILE A 82 8.04 -2.32 -5.73
CA ILE A 82 7.41 -2.30 -7.05
C ILE A 82 6.69 -0.98 -7.29
N ASP A 83 6.79 -0.49 -8.52
CA ASP A 83 5.99 0.62 -9.04
C ASP A 83 5.78 0.42 -10.53
N SER A 84 4.73 1.01 -11.08
CA SER A 84 4.45 0.98 -12.51
C SER A 84 4.92 2.24 -13.24
N ASP A 85 5.34 3.26 -12.50
CA ASP A 85 5.82 4.51 -13.07
C ASP A 85 7.36 4.51 -13.16
N PRO A 86 7.92 4.52 -14.39
CA PRO A 86 9.36 4.53 -14.58
C PRO A 86 10.05 5.78 -14.02
N LEU A 87 9.33 6.92 -13.91
CA LEU A 87 9.87 8.14 -13.29
C LEU A 87 10.18 7.87 -11.81
N TYR A 88 9.20 7.37 -11.07
CA TYR A 88 9.36 7.08 -9.65
C TYR A 88 10.44 6.03 -9.39
N LEU A 89 10.49 4.98 -10.21
CA LEU A 89 11.56 3.98 -10.12
C LEU A 89 12.93 4.53 -10.47
N GLY A 90 13.00 5.48 -11.39
CA GLY A 90 14.24 6.21 -11.70
C GLY A 90 14.74 6.99 -10.48
N GLN A 91 13.83 7.73 -9.82
CA GLN A 91 14.10 8.45 -8.58
C GLN A 91 14.55 7.50 -7.45
N ALA A 92 13.83 6.39 -7.26
CA ALA A 92 14.14 5.41 -6.22
C ALA A 92 15.50 4.74 -6.42
N ARG A 93 15.85 4.35 -7.65
CA ARG A 93 17.17 3.77 -7.98
C ARG A 93 18.29 4.75 -7.75
N TRP A 94 18.14 5.99 -8.23
CA TRP A 94 19.11 7.04 -8.00
C TRP A 94 19.31 7.31 -6.49
N ALA A 95 18.22 7.40 -5.72
CA ALA A 95 18.29 7.60 -4.29
C ALA A 95 18.97 6.43 -3.58
N ALA A 96 18.68 5.17 -3.97
CA ALA A 96 19.30 3.99 -3.39
C ALA A 96 20.84 3.99 -3.52
N GLU A 97 21.39 4.58 -4.59
CA GLU A 97 22.83 4.75 -4.77
C GLU A 97 23.44 5.70 -3.73
N GLN A 98 22.62 6.64 -3.19
CA GLN A 98 23.08 7.58 -2.17
C GLN A 98 23.09 6.95 -0.76
N PHE A 99 22.21 5.96 -0.49
CA PHE A 99 22.00 5.37 0.83
C PHE A 99 22.88 4.15 1.15
N ASP A 100 23.52 3.53 0.15
CA ASP A 100 24.37 2.33 0.30
C ASP A 100 23.67 1.16 1.02
N PHE A 101 22.49 0.78 0.55
CA PHE A 101 21.78 -0.41 1.06
C PHE A 101 22.33 -1.74 0.54
N GLY A 102 23.29 -1.71 -0.40
CA GLY A 102 23.84 -2.90 -1.04
C GLY A 102 22.76 -3.69 -1.78
N ASN A 103 22.68 -4.99 -1.52
CA ASN A 103 21.71 -5.90 -2.14
C ASN A 103 20.41 -6.06 -1.34
N ARG A 104 20.15 -5.21 -0.32
CA ARG A 104 18.94 -5.31 0.51
C ARG A 104 17.69 -4.74 -0.16
N VAL A 105 17.84 -4.00 -1.25
CA VAL A 105 16.74 -3.36 -1.96
C VAL A 105 16.75 -3.77 -3.43
N GLU A 106 15.61 -4.23 -3.93
CA GLU A 106 15.38 -4.55 -5.33
C GLU A 106 14.19 -3.76 -5.86
N PHE A 107 14.36 -3.05 -6.98
CA PHE A 107 13.29 -2.30 -7.65
C PHE A 107 12.82 -3.01 -8.92
N ARG A 108 11.52 -3.27 -9.01
CA ARG A 108 10.87 -3.90 -10.18
C ARG A 108 9.81 -2.99 -10.77
N GLU A 109 9.88 -2.77 -12.06
CA GLU A 109 8.80 -2.10 -12.81
C GLU A 109 7.71 -3.14 -13.10
N MET A 110 6.59 -3.04 -12.37
CA MET A 110 5.47 -3.94 -12.53
C MET A 110 4.19 -3.40 -11.91
N GLN A 111 3.06 -3.83 -12.45
CA GLN A 111 1.75 -3.61 -11.85
C GLN A 111 1.53 -4.60 -10.68
N ILE A 112 0.73 -4.18 -9.69
CA ILE A 112 0.36 -5.06 -8.58
C ILE A 112 -0.25 -6.40 -9.07
N TYR A 113 -0.98 -6.38 -10.16
CA TYR A 113 -1.63 -7.58 -10.73
C TYR A 113 -0.62 -8.59 -11.28
N ASP A 114 0.59 -8.15 -11.67
CA ASP A 114 1.65 -9.02 -12.16
C ASP A 114 2.26 -9.89 -11.07
N LEU A 115 2.08 -9.52 -9.79
CA LEU A 115 2.51 -10.32 -8.65
C LEU A 115 1.98 -11.75 -8.70
N ILE A 116 0.79 -11.98 -9.30
CA ILE A 116 0.20 -13.31 -9.40
C ILE A 116 1.12 -14.29 -10.15
N ARG A 117 1.94 -13.79 -11.08
CA ARG A 117 2.86 -14.57 -11.93
C ARG A 117 4.19 -14.87 -11.26
N THR A 118 4.43 -14.36 -10.06
CA THR A 118 5.65 -14.61 -9.30
C THR A 118 5.39 -15.66 -8.22
N ASP A 119 6.43 -16.37 -7.78
CA ASP A 119 6.37 -17.30 -6.64
C ASP A 119 6.84 -16.65 -5.33
N ASP A 120 7.14 -15.35 -5.37
CA ASP A 120 7.60 -14.62 -4.20
C ASP A 120 6.53 -14.55 -3.12
N THR A 121 6.98 -14.64 -1.86
CA THR A 121 6.17 -14.39 -0.67
C THR A 121 6.94 -13.54 0.33
N PHE A 122 6.22 -12.77 1.14
CA PHE A 122 6.79 -11.72 1.98
C PHE A 122 6.24 -11.81 3.40
N ASP A 123 7.09 -11.52 4.38
CA ASP A 123 6.69 -11.48 5.79
C ASP A 123 5.88 -10.22 6.12
N LEU A 124 6.17 -9.11 5.43
CA LEU A 124 5.43 -7.85 5.53
C LEU A 124 5.10 -7.33 4.13
N ILE A 125 3.85 -6.94 3.93
CA ILE A 125 3.42 -6.18 2.77
C ILE A 125 3.21 -4.72 3.22
N TRP A 126 3.90 -3.79 2.58
CA TRP A 126 3.71 -2.36 2.73
C TRP A 126 2.90 -1.83 1.56
N PHE A 127 1.63 -1.51 1.80
CA PHE A 127 0.65 -1.20 0.75
C PHE A 127 0.00 0.16 1.04
N MET A 128 0.74 1.23 0.75
CA MET A 128 0.40 2.58 1.14
C MET A 128 0.08 3.45 -0.08
N GLY A 129 -1.10 4.11 -0.07
CA GLY A 129 -1.44 5.11 -1.07
C GLY A 129 -1.77 4.58 -2.47
N VAL A 130 -2.13 3.29 -2.61
CA VAL A 130 -2.29 2.67 -3.93
C VAL A 130 -3.68 2.08 -4.17
N LEU A 131 -4.34 1.49 -3.16
CA LEU A 131 -5.57 0.70 -3.37
C LEU A 131 -6.67 1.50 -4.08
N TYR A 132 -6.86 2.76 -3.75
CA TYR A 132 -7.88 3.64 -4.33
C TYR A 132 -7.60 4.05 -5.79
N HIS A 133 -6.36 3.91 -6.26
CA HIS A 133 -5.97 4.10 -7.66
C HIS A 133 -6.27 2.86 -8.54
N LEU A 134 -6.54 1.71 -7.95
CA LEU A 134 -6.72 0.47 -8.69
C LEU A 134 -8.15 0.32 -9.19
N ARG A 135 -8.32 -0.07 -10.45
CA ARG A 135 -9.65 -0.35 -11.03
C ARG A 135 -10.32 -1.57 -10.39
N HIS A 136 -9.52 -2.53 -9.91
CA HIS A 136 -9.97 -3.80 -9.35
C HIS A 136 -9.37 -4.00 -7.95
N PRO A 137 -9.83 -3.24 -6.93
CA PRO A 137 -9.20 -3.24 -5.62
C PRO A 137 -9.31 -4.58 -4.89
N LEU A 138 -10.44 -5.32 -5.01
CA LEU A 138 -10.55 -6.66 -4.42
C LEU A 138 -9.60 -7.66 -5.07
N LEU A 139 -9.49 -7.67 -6.40
CA LEU A 139 -8.53 -8.51 -7.12
C LEU A 139 -7.10 -8.27 -6.62
N ALA A 140 -6.74 -7.00 -6.40
CA ALA A 140 -5.43 -6.66 -5.86
C ALA A 140 -5.23 -7.21 -4.45
N LEU A 141 -6.22 -7.08 -3.56
CA LEU A 141 -6.15 -7.63 -2.21
C LEU A 141 -6.05 -9.16 -2.20
N ASP A 142 -6.76 -9.86 -3.08
CA ASP A 142 -6.70 -11.32 -3.22
C ASP A 142 -5.32 -11.78 -3.70
N ILE A 143 -4.72 -11.06 -4.65
CA ILE A 143 -3.34 -11.33 -5.10
C ILE A 143 -2.35 -11.08 -3.96
N VAL A 144 -2.47 -9.93 -3.28
CA VAL A 144 -1.60 -9.56 -2.15
C VAL A 144 -1.72 -10.57 -1.02
N ARG A 145 -2.93 -11.09 -0.73
CA ARG A 145 -3.12 -12.12 0.29
C ARG A 145 -2.30 -13.39 0.02
N ARG A 146 -2.17 -13.80 -1.24
CA ARG A 146 -1.34 -14.96 -1.62
C ARG A 146 0.15 -14.72 -1.44
N LYS A 147 0.57 -13.45 -1.42
CA LYS A 147 1.97 -13.06 -1.22
C LYS A 147 2.31 -12.79 0.25
N ALA A 148 1.32 -12.56 1.10
CA ALA A 148 1.50 -12.22 2.49
C ALA A 148 1.66 -13.47 3.37
N ARG A 149 2.73 -13.52 4.18
CA ARG A 149 3.01 -14.59 5.15
C ARG A 149 2.59 -14.22 6.56
N LYS A 150 2.74 -12.96 6.96
CA LYS A 150 2.48 -12.50 8.34
C LYS A 150 1.64 -11.24 8.38
N LEU A 151 2.19 -10.11 7.97
CA LEU A 151 1.59 -8.79 8.17
C LEU A 151 1.37 -8.03 6.86
N MET A 152 0.38 -7.16 6.87
CA MET A 152 0.20 -6.10 5.88
C MET A 152 -0.11 -4.78 6.60
N VAL A 153 0.58 -3.72 6.21
CA VAL A 153 0.19 -2.33 6.51
C VAL A 153 -0.51 -1.79 5.27
N LEU A 154 -1.79 -1.46 5.40
CA LEU A 154 -2.62 -0.94 4.31
C LEU A 154 -3.04 0.49 4.62
N GLN A 155 -2.76 1.43 3.70
CA GLN A 155 -3.39 2.76 3.72
C GLN A 155 -4.14 3.00 2.42
N THR A 156 -5.35 3.53 2.53
CA THR A 156 -6.18 3.87 1.37
C THR A 156 -7.05 5.08 1.64
N LEU A 157 -7.22 5.92 0.63
CA LEU A 157 -8.20 7.02 0.67
C LEU A 157 -9.55 6.49 1.15
N SER A 158 -10.16 7.18 2.11
CA SER A 158 -11.43 6.78 2.70
C SER A 158 -12.46 7.91 2.69
N MET A 159 -13.75 7.54 2.72
CA MET A 159 -14.82 8.47 3.05
C MET A 159 -14.68 8.92 4.51
N PRO A 160 -15.09 10.17 4.83
CA PRO A 160 -15.16 10.60 6.22
C PRO A 160 -16.08 9.72 7.06
N GLY A 161 -15.73 9.56 8.34
CA GLY A 161 -16.48 8.78 9.33
C GLY A 161 -15.72 7.59 9.87
N GLU A 162 -15.93 7.29 11.14
CA GLU A 162 -15.23 6.23 11.87
C GLU A 162 -16.18 5.10 12.29
N GLU A 163 -17.47 5.23 11.96
CA GLU A 163 -18.50 4.30 12.39
C GLU A 163 -18.30 2.93 11.75
N THR A 164 -18.35 1.91 12.58
CA THR A 164 -18.41 0.52 12.18
C THR A 164 -19.53 -0.18 12.94
N THR A 165 -20.17 -1.17 12.34
CA THR A 165 -21.21 -1.97 12.97
C THR A 165 -20.94 -3.44 12.79
N SER A 166 -21.44 -4.25 13.73
CA SER A 166 -21.49 -5.70 13.54
C SER A 166 -22.51 -6.02 12.46
N LEU A 167 -22.07 -6.63 11.40
CA LEU A 167 -22.95 -7.05 10.31
C LEU A 167 -23.65 -8.36 10.67
N PRO A 168 -24.94 -8.53 10.30
CA PRO A 168 -25.58 -9.84 10.33
C PRO A 168 -24.91 -10.78 9.31
N GLN A 169 -25.04 -12.07 9.53
CA GLN A 169 -24.54 -13.07 8.56
C GLN A 169 -25.32 -13.02 7.24
N ASP A 170 -26.59 -12.64 7.30
CA ASP A 170 -27.46 -12.52 6.14
C ASP A 170 -28.47 -11.40 6.37
N ILE A 171 -28.93 -10.79 5.28
CA ILE A 171 -30.06 -9.87 5.24
C ILE A 171 -30.98 -10.26 4.10
N THR A 172 -32.28 -10.11 4.33
CA THR A 172 -33.30 -10.33 3.29
C THR A 172 -33.38 -9.12 2.34
N LEU A 173 -33.92 -9.31 1.15
CA LEU A 173 -34.20 -8.20 0.21
C LEU A 173 -35.06 -7.09 0.83
N GLY A 174 -35.95 -7.44 1.75
CA GLY A 174 -36.79 -6.47 2.48
C GLY A 174 -36.02 -5.62 3.48
N GLU A 175 -34.84 -6.03 3.90
CA GLU A 175 -33.98 -5.32 4.85
C GLU A 175 -32.85 -4.50 4.18
N ARG A 176 -32.84 -4.44 2.85
CA ARG A 176 -31.78 -3.74 2.10
C ARG A 176 -31.56 -2.28 2.50
N ASP A 177 -32.58 -1.62 3.08
CA ASP A 177 -32.46 -0.25 3.58
C ASP A 177 -31.41 -0.12 4.72
N ARG A 178 -31.06 -1.23 5.38
CA ARG A 178 -29.94 -1.27 6.34
C ARG A 178 -28.60 -0.86 5.69
N MET A 179 -28.45 -1.04 4.38
CA MET A 179 -27.26 -0.58 3.63
C MET A 179 -27.16 0.95 3.60
N LEU A 180 -28.20 1.69 3.96
CA LEU A 180 -28.17 3.15 4.09
C LEU A 180 -27.53 3.62 5.39
N ASP A 181 -27.40 2.74 6.39
CA ASP A 181 -26.74 3.06 7.67
C ASP A 181 -25.30 3.58 7.39
N PRO A 182 -24.86 4.72 7.97
CA PRO A 182 -23.49 5.22 7.84
C PRO A 182 -22.41 4.20 8.21
N ALA A 183 -22.68 3.34 9.18
CA ALA A 183 -21.77 2.29 9.62
C ALA A 183 -21.75 1.04 8.72
N TRP A 184 -22.65 0.95 7.72
CA TRP A 184 -22.62 -0.15 6.75
C TRP A 184 -21.43 -0.02 5.80
N PRO A 185 -20.75 -1.12 5.41
CA PRO A 185 -19.69 -1.09 4.43
C PRO A 185 -20.13 -0.48 3.09
N LYS A 186 -19.55 0.65 2.72
CA LYS A 186 -19.86 1.39 1.49
C LYS A 186 -18.62 1.87 0.81
N MET A 187 -18.66 1.92 -0.52
CA MET A 187 -17.57 2.46 -1.33
C MET A 187 -18.11 3.50 -2.31
N ALA A 188 -17.64 4.75 -2.18
CA ALA A 188 -17.95 5.77 -3.15
C ALA A 188 -17.13 5.57 -4.42
N PHE A 189 -17.79 5.66 -5.58
CA PHE A 189 -17.13 5.70 -6.88
C PHE A 189 -16.85 7.15 -7.26
N ILE A 190 -15.60 7.45 -7.61
CA ILE A 190 -15.16 8.78 -8.04
C ILE A 190 -15.15 8.80 -9.57
N GLU A 191 -16.24 9.31 -10.16
CA GLU A 191 -16.41 9.29 -11.62
C GLU A 191 -15.39 10.18 -12.35
N ARG A 192 -14.95 11.27 -11.73
CA ARG A 192 -14.15 12.27 -12.42
C ARG A 192 -12.76 12.44 -11.81
N LYS A 193 -12.58 13.40 -10.90
CA LYS A 193 -11.29 13.72 -10.29
C LYS A 193 -11.46 14.02 -8.81
N LEU A 194 -10.53 13.55 -8.00
CA LEU A 194 -10.32 14.03 -6.64
C LEU A 194 -8.91 14.61 -6.55
N ARG A 195 -8.77 15.83 -6.01
CA ARG A 195 -7.48 16.55 -5.93
C ARG A 195 -6.73 16.65 -7.26
N ARG A 196 -7.46 16.84 -8.36
CA ARG A 196 -6.96 16.91 -9.76
C ARG A 196 -6.41 15.58 -10.31
N ASP A 197 -6.44 14.51 -9.56
CA ASP A 197 -6.02 13.19 -9.98
C ASP A 197 -7.20 12.40 -10.57
N ILE A 198 -7.02 11.90 -11.78
CA ILE A 198 -8.01 11.10 -12.52
C ILE A 198 -7.97 9.62 -12.15
N THR A 199 -6.97 9.21 -11.40
CA THR A 199 -6.77 7.80 -11.01
C THR A 199 -7.33 7.47 -9.62
N ASN A 200 -7.91 8.45 -8.94
CA ASN A 200 -8.66 8.22 -7.69
C ASN A 200 -10.04 7.66 -8.03
N TRP A 201 -10.19 6.34 -7.99
CA TRP A 201 -11.44 5.65 -8.40
C TRP A 201 -12.41 5.42 -7.25
N TRP A 202 -11.89 5.16 -6.05
CA TRP A 202 -12.65 4.63 -4.95
C TRP A 202 -12.35 5.34 -3.64
N ALA A 203 -13.40 5.57 -2.85
CA ALA A 203 -13.28 5.97 -1.45
C ALA A 203 -14.23 5.11 -0.61
N PRO A 204 -13.76 3.99 -0.02
CA PRO A 204 -14.53 3.20 0.93
C PRO A 204 -14.68 3.96 2.25
N ASN A 205 -15.76 3.70 3.02
CA ASN A 205 -15.77 4.07 4.43
C ASN A 205 -14.93 3.06 5.24
N ARG A 206 -14.63 3.38 6.50
CA ARG A 206 -13.84 2.50 7.38
C ARG A 206 -14.39 1.07 7.43
N ALA A 207 -15.69 0.92 7.60
CA ALA A 207 -16.36 -0.39 7.64
C ALA A 207 -16.10 -1.20 6.35
N CYS A 208 -16.08 -0.53 5.19
CA CYS A 208 -15.82 -1.18 3.91
C CYS A 208 -14.35 -1.58 3.76
N VAL A 209 -13.39 -0.74 4.16
CA VAL A 209 -11.97 -1.13 4.16
C VAL A 209 -11.75 -2.40 4.98
N GLU A 210 -12.27 -2.41 6.22
CA GLU A 210 -12.15 -3.56 7.09
C GLU A 210 -12.85 -4.81 6.54
N ALA A 211 -14.02 -4.64 5.89
CA ALA A 211 -14.75 -5.74 5.26
C ALA A 211 -14.01 -6.32 4.05
N MET A 212 -13.47 -5.47 3.16
CA MET A 212 -12.68 -5.90 2.00
C MET A 212 -11.44 -6.68 2.44
N VAL A 213 -10.73 -6.18 3.46
CA VAL A 213 -9.55 -6.84 4.04
C VAL A 213 -9.90 -8.22 4.58
N ARG A 214 -11.03 -8.34 5.33
CA ARG A 214 -11.50 -9.65 5.83
C ARG A 214 -11.92 -10.58 4.71
N ALA A 215 -12.66 -10.08 3.72
CA ALA A 215 -13.12 -10.87 2.58
C ALA A 215 -11.97 -11.43 1.74
N SER A 216 -10.81 -10.75 1.74
CA SER A 216 -9.59 -11.23 1.07
C SER A 216 -8.73 -12.15 1.97
N GLY A 217 -9.19 -12.55 3.15
CA GLY A 217 -8.50 -13.50 4.04
C GLY A 217 -7.43 -12.89 4.95
N PHE A 218 -7.52 -11.59 5.26
CA PHE A 218 -6.74 -10.96 6.31
C PHE A 218 -7.56 -10.72 7.58
N ALA A 219 -6.93 -10.81 8.74
CA ALA A 219 -7.50 -10.33 9.99
C ALA A 219 -7.08 -8.88 10.24
N VAL A 220 -8.04 -7.98 10.45
CA VAL A 220 -7.76 -6.59 10.83
C VAL A 220 -7.36 -6.56 12.30
N LYS A 221 -6.13 -6.15 12.60
CA LYS A 221 -5.62 -5.98 13.97
C LYS A 221 -6.05 -4.65 14.58
N GLY A 222 -6.21 -3.62 13.73
CA GLY A 222 -6.68 -2.30 14.12
C GLY A 222 -6.35 -1.22 13.10
N LYS A 223 -7.01 -0.08 13.24
CA LYS A 223 -6.63 1.18 12.60
C LYS A 223 -5.50 1.79 13.45
N ILE A 224 -4.33 1.98 12.85
CA ILE A 224 -3.10 2.38 13.54
C ILE A 224 -2.71 3.84 13.30
N ALA A 225 -3.26 4.46 12.26
CA ALA A 225 -3.13 5.86 11.92
C ALA A 225 -4.32 6.29 11.06
N ASP A 226 -4.37 7.55 10.65
CA ASP A 226 -5.40 7.99 9.73
C ASP A 226 -5.39 7.17 8.43
N GLU A 227 -6.57 6.65 8.04
CA GLU A 227 -6.76 5.80 6.85
C GLU A 227 -5.83 4.55 6.80
N THR A 228 -5.16 4.18 7.91
CA THR A 228 -4.10 3.16 7.92
C THR A 228 -4.43 2.01 8.87
N TYR A 229 -4.27 0.79 8.38
CA TYR A 229 -4.66 -0.44 9.06
C TYR A 229 -3.49 -1.41 9.15
N LEU A 230 -3.33 -2.04 10.32
CA LEU A 230 -2.47 -3.21 10.49
C LEU A 230 -3.33 -4.46 10.31
N CYS A 231 -2.89 -5.34 9.43
CA CYS A 231 -3.59 -6.56 9.07
C CYS A 231 -2.65 -7.77 9.23
N GLU A 232 -3.22 -8.92 9.56
CA GLU A 232 -2.50 -10.19 9.72
C GLU A 232 -3.00 -11.21 8.70
N ALA A 233 -2.09 -11.93 8.06
CA ALA A 233 -2.39 -12.96 7.07
C ALA A 233 -2.84 -14.29 7.72
N ALA A 234 -3.71 -14.21 8.72
CA ALA A 234 -4.13 -15.34 9.55
C ALA A 234 -5.64 -15.67 9.46
N HIS A 235 -6.43 -14.87 8.75
CA HIS A 235 -7.86 -15.14 8.61
C HIS A 235 -8.10 -16.28 7.62
N GLN A 236 -8.82 -17.31 8.05
CA GLN A 236 -9.25 -18.40 7.18
C GLN A 236 -10.66 -18.14 6.69
N LEU A 237 -10.81 -18.04 5.38
CA LEU A 237 -12.12 -17.97 4.74
C LEU A 237 -12.76 -19.37 4.70
N PRO A 238 -14.09 -19.45 4.67
CA PRO A 238 -14.79 -20.70 4.36
C PRO A 238 -14.27 -21.32 3.05
N GLU A 239 -14.23 -22.63 2.99
CA GLU A 239 -13.71 -23.34 1.83
C GLU A 239 -14.40 -22.96 0.53
N ILE A 240 -15.72 -22.81 0.56
CA ILE A 240 -16.51 -22.44 -0.62
C ILE A 240 -16.14 -21.04 -1.12
N GLU A 241 -15.94 -20.07 -0.22
CA GLU A 241 -15.53 -18.71 -0.58
C GLU A 241 -14.12 -18.72 -1.19
N THR A 242 -13.18 -19.48 -0.59
CA THR A 242 -11.83 -19.66 -1.13
C THR A 242 -11.86 -20.22 -2.54
N GLN A 243 -12.68 -21.26 -2.80
CA GLN A 243 -12.81 -21.85 -4.12
C GLN A 243 -13.38 -20.88 -5.15
N MET A 244 -14.37 -20.06 -4.76
CA MET A 244 -14.96 -19.03 -5.64
C MET A 244 -13.92 -17.95 -5.99
N ILE A 245 -13.23 -17.39 -4.99
CA ILE A 245 -12.16 -16.40 -5.20
C ILE A 245 -11.07 -16.97 -6.09
N ASP A 246 -10.65 -18.20 -5.87
CA ASP A 246 -9.64 -18.89 -6.69
C ASP A 246 -10.07 -19.06 -8.14
N ALA A 247 -11.35 -19.38 -8.38
CA ALA A 247 -11.88 -19.52 -9.73
C ALA A 247 -11.94 -18.17 -10.46
N GLU A 248 -12.40 -17.12 -9.79
CA GLU A 248 -12.45 -15.76 -10.35
C GLU A 248 -11.05 -15.22 -10.61
N LEU A 249 -10.12 -15.44 -9.70
CA LEU A 249 -8.73 -15.00 -9.81
C LEU A 249 -8.06 -15.65 -11.04
N ARG A 250 -8.22 -16.97 -11.21
CA ARG A 250 -7.73 -17.67 -12.40
C ARG A 250 -8.34 -17.13 -13.70
N ALA A 251 -9.64 -16.90 -13.69
CA ALA A 251 -10.33 -16.36 -14.87
C ALA A 251 -9.87 -14.93 -15.23
N ALA A 252 -9.63 -14.09 -14.21
CA ALA A 252 -9.20 -12.70 -14.39
C ALA A 252 -7.73 -12.58 -14.80
N THR A 253 -6.86 -13.48 -14.35
CA THR A 253 -5.40 -13.38 -14.53
C THR A 253 -4.83 -14.34 -15.56
N GLY A 254 -5.58 -15.36 -15.96
CA GLY A 254 -5.13 -16.40 -16.90
C GLY A 254 -4.10 -17.36 -16.31
N THR A 255 -4.02 -17.49 -14.96
CA THR A 255 -3.04 -18.34 -14.26
C THR A 255 -3.69 -19.52 -13.57
#